data_8ec7e8617c432a2620ab2c5b971820a4
#
_entry.id   8ec7e8617c432a2620ab2c5b971820a4
#
_cell.length_a   1.000
_cell.length_b   1.000
_cell.length_c   1.000
_cell.angle_alpha   90.00
_cell.angle_beta   90.00
_cell.angle_gamma   90.00
#
_symmetry.space_group_name_H-M   'P 1'
#
loop_
_entity.id
_entity.type
_entity.pdbx_description
1 polymer ?
#
loop_
_entity_poly.entity_id
_entity_poly.type
_entity_poly.pdbx_seq_one_letter_code
_entity_poly.pdbx_strand_id
1 'polypeptide(L)'
;MASQPSALYPNVPTLKTATGSNWAIGAWRGIAAPKGLPADIQARLGAAMKKIYDSQDFQGFMQQRGFGTIYADAKGFEQFMAKGDADMGNVMKSLGLAK
;
A
#
# COMPACT_ATOMS: atom_id res chain seq x y z
N MET A 1 -2.63 -11.29 -0.87
CA MET A 1 -1.88 -11.67 0.35
C MET A 1 -1.58 -10.43 1.21
N ALA A 2 -2.63 -9.78 1.65
CA ALA A 2 -2.53 -8.55 2.45
C ALA A 2 -2.09 -8.84 3.89
N SER A 3 -1.51 -7.84 4.55
CA SER A 3 -1.11 -7.92 5.97
C SER A 3 -2.31 -7.83 6.92
N GLN A 4 -3.43 -7.29 6.45
CA GLN A 4 -4.65 -7.12 7.23
C GLN A 4 -5.83 -7.79 6.52
N PRO A 5 -6.84 -8.28 7.26
CA PRO A 5 -8.06 -8.81 6.64
C PRO A 5 -8.73 -7.76 5.76
N SER A 6 -9.29 -8.19 4.65
CA SER A 6 -10.03 -7.30 3.76
C SER A 6 -11.43 -7.00 4.31
N ALA A 7 -11.82 -5.72 4.30
CA ALA A 7 -13.19 -5.34 4.65
C ALA A 7 -14.22 -5.89 3.68
N LEU A 8 -13.81 -6.17 2.43
CA LEU A 8 -14.68 -6.77 1.41
C LEU A 8 -14.97 -8.25 1.69
N TYR A 9 -14.06 -8.93 2.36
CA TYR A 9 -14.15 -10.35 2.65
C TYR A 9 -13.76 -10.61 4.11
N PRO A 10 -14.60 -10.18 5.08
CA PRO A 10 -14.22 -10.21 6.49
C PRO A 10 -14.00 -11.62 7.05
N ASN A 11 -14.58 -12.64 6.41
CA ASN A 11 -14.45 -14.04 6.83
C ASN A 11 -13.26 -14.77 6.19
N VAL A 12 -12.51 -14.09 5.32
CA VAL A 12 -11.35 -14.69 4.67
C VAL A 12 -10.10 -14.34 5.48
N PRO A 13 -9.36 -15.33 5.99
CA PRO A 13 -8.17 -15.07 6.79
C PRO A 13 -7.02 -14.54 5.93
N THR A 14 -6.08 -13.82 6.56
CA THR A 14 -4.81 -13.47 5.93
C THR A 14 -3.92 -14.70 5.80
N LEU A 15 -2.89 -14.61 4.97
CA LEU A 15 -1.91 -15.69 4.86
C LEU A 15 -1.25 -15.98 6.21
N LYS A 16 -0.94 -14.94 6.97
CA LYS A 16 -0.36 -15.08 8.31
C LYS A 16 -1.28 -15.86 9.26
N THR A 17 -2.55 -15.51 9.28
CA THR A 17 -3.54 -16.19 10.13
C THR A 17 -3.73 -17.66 9.71
N ALA A 18 -3.75 -17.91 8.40
CA ALA A 18 -4.02 -19.25 7.88
C ALA A 18 -2.80 -20.17 7.96
N THR A 19 -1.59 -19.65 7.80
CA THR A 19 -0.37 -20.47 7.64
C THR A 19 0.75 -20.13 8.62
N GLY A 20 0.63 -19.03 9.36
CA GLY A 20 1.71 -18.53 10.22
C GLY A 20 2.82 -17.77 9.49
N SER A 21 2.79 -17.70 8.16
CA SER A 21 3.78 -16.97 7.38
C SER A 21 3.64 -15.46 7.56
N ASN A 22 4.77 -14.76 7.72
CA ASN A 22 4.80 -13.30 7.79
C ASN A 22 4.83 -12.62 6.42
N TRP A 23 4.78 -13.41 5.35
CA TRP A 23 4.78 -12.85 3.99
C TRP A 23 3.48 -12.11 3.72
N ALA A 24 3.60 -10.88 3.25
CA ALA A 24 2.46 -10.09 2.80
C ALA A 24 2.90 -9.25 1.60
N ILE A 25 2.06 -9.20 0.58
CA ILE A 25 2.32 -8.44 -0.63
C ILE A 25 1.00 -7.93 -1.19
N GLY A 26 1.04 -6.80 -1.87
CA GLY A 26 -0.12 -6.23 -2.53
C GLY A 26 0.31 -5.26 -3.60
N ALA A 27 -0.61 -4.98 -4.52
CA ALA A 27 -0.44 -3.90 -5.48
C ALA A 27 -0.68 -2.55 -4.79
N TRP A 28 -0.02 -1.52 -5.26
CA TRP A 28 -0.14 -0.19 -4.70
C TRP A 28 -0.22 0.86 -5.80
N ARG A 29 -0.77 2.01 -5.43
CA ARG A 29 -0.79 3.21 -6.26
C ARG A 29 -0.46 4.39 -5.39
N GLY A 30 0.26 5.34 -5.97
CA GLY A 30 0.69 6.51 -5.23
C GLY A 30 0.76 7.73 -6.13
N ILE A 31 0.92 8.89 -5.50
CA ILE A 31 1.14 10.15 -6.17
C ILE A 31 2.53 10.64 -5.77
N ALA A 32 3.31 11.06 -6.77
CA ALA A 32 4.66 11.54 -6.56
C ALA A 32 4.74 13.03 -6.88
N ALA A 33 5.67 13.71 -6.22
CA ALA A 33 5.99 15.10 -6.45
C ALA A 33 7.48 15.27 -6.73
N PRO A 34 7.90 16.39 -7.35
CA PRO A 34 9.32 16.64 -7.58
C PRO A 34 10.12 16.65 -6.28
N LYS A 35 11.38 16.22 -6.38
CA LYS A 35 12.32 16.26 -5.27
C LYS A 35 12.60 17.71 -4.89
N GLY A 36 12.74 17.98 -3.59
CA GLY A 36 12.99 19.32 -3.11
C GLY A 36 11.77 20.18 -2.86
N LEU A 37 10.57 19.55 -2.88
CA LEU A 37 9.33 20.26 -2.57
C LEU A 37 9.38 20.83 -1.15
N PRO A 38 8.98 22.12 -0.93
CA PRO A 38 8.94 22.69 0.42
C PRO A 38 8.05 21.87 1.37
N ALA A 39 8.48 21.78 2.63
CA ALA A 39 7.82 20.93 3.62
C ALA A 39 6.35 21.33 3.88
N ASP A 40 6.04 22.63 3.84
CA ASP A 40 4.67 23.12 4.04
C ASP A 40 3.74 22.72 2.88
N ILE A 41 4.23 22.77 1.65
CA ILE A 41 3.49 22.33 0.48
C ILE A 41 3.29 20.81 0.52
N GLN A 42 4.32 20.06 0.91
CA GLN A 42 4.25 18.62 1.07
C GLN A 42 3.19 18.23 2.11
N ALA A 43 3.15 18.93 3.23
CA ALA A 43 2.16 18.71 4.27
C ALA A 43 0.73 18.99 3.79
N ARG A 44 0.53 20.06 3.01
CA ARG A 44 -0.76 20.39 2.42
C ARG A 44 -1.24 19.32 1.43
N LEU A 45 -0.36 18.86 0.58
CA LEU A 45 -0.67 17.80 -0.37
C LEU A 45 -1.04 16.49 0.35
N GLY A 46 -0.28 16.14 1.39
CA GLY A 46 -0.56 14.96 2.21
C GLY A 46 -1.92 15.04 2.88
N ALA A 47 -2.26 16.21 3.47
CA ALA A 47 -3.55 16.42 4.10
C ALA A 47 -4.71 16.36 3.10
N ALA A 48 -4.54 16.94 1.91
CA ALA A 48 -5.54 16.89 0.85
C ALA A 48 -5.78 15.45 0.37
N MET A 49 -4.73 14.68 0.20
CA MET A 49 -4.83 13.27 -0.21
C MET A 49 -5.50 12.43 0.85
N LYS A 50 -5.19 12.64 2.12
CA LYS A 50 -5.86 11.95 3.23
C LYS A 50 -7.35 12.24 3.24
N LYS A 51 -7.73 13.51 3.02
CA LYS A 51 -9.12 13.91 2.94
C LYS A 51 -9.86 13.22 1.80
N ILE A 52 -9.22 13.10 0.64
CA ILE A 52 -9.78 12.36 -0.51
C ILE A 52 -9.94 10.88 -0.17
N TYR A 53 -8.93 10.28 0.45
CA TYR A 53 -8.97 8.87 0.85
C TYR A 53 -10.14 8.59 1.81
N ASP A 54 -10.37 9.48 2.77
CA ASP A 54 -11.43 9.33 3.77
C ASP A 54 -12.83 9.66 3.21
N SER A 55 -12.93 10.21 1.99
CA SER A 55 -14.21 10.56 1.40
C SER A 55 -15.03 9.31 1.06
N GLN A 56 -16.35 9.43 1.20
CA GLN A 56 -17.27 8.34 0.85
C GLN A 56 -17.25 8.04 -0.64
N ASP A 57 -17.06 9.08 -1.47
CA ASP A 57 -16.98 8.90 -2.92
C ASP A 57 -15.81 8.01 -3.31
N PHE A 58 -14.63 8.23 -2.74
CA PHE A 58 -13.45 7.41 -3.02
C PHE A 58 -13.63 5.99 -2.49
N GLN A 59 -14.06 5.85 -1.24
CA GLN A 59 -14.24 4.54 -0.62
C GLN A 59 -15.31 3.72 -1.34
N GLY A 60 -16.42 4.35 -1.70
CA GLY A 60 -17.48 3.69 -2.46
C GLY A 60 -17.03 3.25 -3.85
N PHE A 61 -16.28 4.11 -4.55
CA PHE A 61 -15.72 3.77 -5.86
C PHE A 61 -14.80 2.55 -5.78
N MET A 62 -13.91 2.52 -4.79
CA MET A 62 -12.97 1.42 -4.62
C MET A 62 -13.68 0.12 -4.27
N GLN A 63 -14.71 0.16 -3.40
CA GLN A 63 -15.50 -1.01 -3.06
C GLN A 63 -16.22 -1.58 -4.28
N GLN A 64 -16.82 -0.73 -5.10
CA GLN A 64 -17.52 -1.16 -6.32
C GLN A 64 -16.58 -1.85 -7.31
N ARG A 65 -15.32 -1.45 -7.31
CA ARG A 65 -14.30 -2.04 -8.18
C ARG A 65 -13.63 -3.27 -7.56
N GLY A 66 -14.02 -3.66 -6.36
CA GLY A 66 -13.45 -4.81 -5.67
C GLY A 66 -12.06 -4.58 -5.10
N PHE A 67 -11.65 -3.34 -4.91
CA PHE A 67 -10.34 -3.00 -4.34
C PHE A 67 -10.46 -2.75 -2.85
N GLY A 68 -9.66 -3.46 -2.06
CA GLY A 68 -9.42 -3.12 -0.67
C GLY A 68 -8.52 -1.89 -0.58
N THR A 69 -8.72 -1.07 0.45
CA THR A 69 -7.97 0.17 0.60
C THR A 69 -7.19 0.18 1.91
N ILE A 70 -5.92 0.51 1.83
CA ILE A 70 -5.06 0.79 2.98
C ILE A 70 -4.35 2.11 2.68
N TYR A 71 -4.39 3.03 3.63
CA TYR A 71 -3.75 4.33 3.47
C TYR A 71 -2.33 4.28 4.04
N ALA A 72 -1.41 4.94 3.35
CA ALA A 72 -0.09 5.25 3.87
C ALA A 72 0.24 6.72 3.55
N ASP A 73 0.70 7.45 4.55
CA ASP A 73 1.21 8.80 4.34
C ASP A 73 2.58 8.76 3.63
N ALA A 74 3.20 9.92 3.42
CA ALA A 74 4.46 9.99 2.68
C ALA A 74 5.54 9.10 3.31
N LYS A 75 5.69 9.16 4.62
CA LYS A 75 6.71 8.38 5.35
C LYS A 75 6.37 6.89 5.35
N GLY A 76 5.12 6.54 5.62
CA GLY A 76 4.68 5.15 5.62
C GLY A 76 4.79 4.53 4.24
N PHE A 77 4.48 5.28 3.20
CA PHE A 77 4.58 4.80 1.82
C PHE A 77 6.05 4.62 1.40
N GLU A 78 6.93 5.51 1.81
CA GLU A 78 8.37 5.35 1.59
C GLU A 78 8.88 4.04 2.18
N GLN A 79 8.51 3.73 3.42
CA GLN A 79 8.87 2.48 4.08
C GLN A 79 8.27 1.27 3.37
N PHE A 80 7.03 1.38 2.94
CA PHE A 80 6.35 0.32 2.20
C PHE A 80 7.05 0.02 0.87
N MET A 81 7.43 1.06 0.12
CA MET A 81 8.14 0.91 -1.15
C MET A 81 9.51 0.29 -0.94
N ALA A 82 10.25 0.74 0.09
CA ALA A 82 11.58 0.21 0.38
C ALA A 82 11.51 -1.28 0.74
N LYS A 83 10.55 -1.67 1.56
CA LYS A 83 10.34 -3.08 1.91
C LYS A 83 9.93 -3.90 0.69
N GLY A 84 9.02 -3.38 -0.13
CA GLY A 84 8.57 -4.04 -1.35
C GLY A 84 9.72 -4.26 -2.33
N ASP A 85 10.57 -3.26 -2.50
CA ASP A 85 11.75 -3.37 -3.36
C ASP A 85 12.70 -4.47 -2.88
N ALA A 86 12.97 -4.52 -1.57
CA ALA A 86 13.83 -5.55 -1.00
C ALA A 86 13.21 -6.94 -1.13
N ASP A 87 11.94 -7.09 -0.81
CA ASP A 87 11.24 -8.39 -0.86
C ASP A 87 11.18 -8.93 -2.29
N MET A 88 10.75 -8.09 -3.24
CA MET A 88 10.65 -8.49 -4.64
C MET A 88 12.02 -8.71 -5.27
N GLY A 89 13.00 -7.87 -4.90
CA GLY A 89 14.38 -8.05 -5.35
C GLY A 89 14.95 -9.39 -4.92
N ASN A 90 14.71 -9.80 -3.68
CA ASN A 90 15.17 -11.10 -3.17
C ASN A 90 14.49 -12.26 -3.90
N VAL A 91 13.19 -12.15 -4.15
CA VAL A 91 12.45 -13.16 -4.92
C VAL A 91 13.03 -13.27 -6.35
N MET A 92 13.24 -12.14 -7.00
CA MET A 92 13.79 -12.12 -8.37
C MET A 92 15.19 -12.73 -8.42
N LYS A 93 16.03 -12.45 -7.43
CA LYS A 93 17.36 -13.05 -7.33
C LYS A 93 17.29 -14.57 -7.13
N SER A 94 16.40 -15.03 -6.26
CA SER A 94 16.24 -16.47 -6.00
C SER A 94 15.74 -17.23 -7.22
N LEU A 95 15.01 -16.54 -8.10
CA LEU A 95 14.53 -17.12 -9.36
C LEU A 95 15.48 -16.92 -10.54
N GLY A 96 16.64 -16.28 -10.32
CA GLY A 96 17.60 -15.99 -11.38
C GLY A 96 17.17 -14.90 -12.35
N LEU A 97 16.17 -14.08 -11.99
CA LEU A 97 15.64 -13.02 -12.84
C LEU A 97 16.37 -11.68 -12.64
N ALA A 98 17.15 -11.55 -11.57
CA ALA A 98 17.95 -10.36 -11.28
C ALA A 98 19.31 -10.77 -10.75
N LYS A 99 20.30 -9.90 -10.99
CA LYS A 99 21.68 -10.09 -10.51
C LYS A 99 21.86 -9.59 -9.09
#